data_ee356e1acb44d8a0868b852a97854949
#
_entry.id   ee356e1acb44d8a0868b852a97854949
#
_cell.length_a   1.000
_cell.length_b   1.000
_cell.length_c   1.000
_cell.angle_alpha   90.00
_cell.angle_beta   90.00
_cell.angle_gamma   90.00
#
_symmetry.space_group_name_H-M   'P 1'
#
loop_
_entity.id
_entity.type
_entity.pdbx_description
1 polymer ?
#
loop_
_entity_poly.entity_id
_entity_poly.type
_entity_poly.pdbx_seq_one_letter_code
_entity_poly.pdbx_strand_id
1 'polypeptide(L)'
;MIDLERIKQRFEGHLRIEKGLSANTAASYCRDVDHLVRYLDSEGKAIDAVTEHDIEEFLGTLHDVGISPRSQARIISGIKSFFKYLNLEHIIDSNPTLLLPSPRMGRHLPEVLTLNEIDRMIACIDLSKPQGQRNRAIIEVLYGCGLRVSELVELRLSQLFEQEEYIVVVGKGDKQRLVPISQEAITQINLYLEQSRSNQVVKPGCEDILFLNRRGNKLTRVMIFYIVKELCDLAGIKKTVSPHTLRHSFATHLLEGGANLRAIQQMLGHESIETTEIYVHIDRSTLRQEILNHHPRNRRHNSQCKNQ
;
A
#
# COMPACT_ATOMS: atom_id res chain seq x y z
N MET A 1 -26.15 11.39 30.75
CA MET A 1 -25.74 11.78 29.36
C MET A 1 -24.47 11.02 29.02
N ILE A 2 -24.49 10.23 27.98
CA ILE A 2 -23.36 9.40 27.55
C ILE A 2 -22.27 10.32 27.03
N ASP A 3 -21.06 10.27 27.61
CA ASP A 3 -19.89 11.02 27.12
C ASP A 3 -19.30 10.28 25.90
N LEU A 4 -19.79 10.63 24.72
CA LEU A 4 -19.45 9.97 23.47
C LEU A 4 -17.98 10.17 23.08
N GLU A 5 -17.37 11.33 23.38
CA GLU A 5 -15.96 11.59 23.11
C GLU A 5 -15.06 10.66 23.95
N ARG A 6 -15.37 10.47 25.21
CA ARG A 6 -14.68 9.54 26.08
C ARG A 6 -14.82 8.09 25.61
N ILE A 7 -16.01 7.72 25.13
CA ILE A 7 -16.26 6.37 24.58
C ILE A 7 -15.44 6.15 23.32
N LYS A 8 -15.37 7.12 22.40
CA LYS A 8 -14.55 7.01 21.18
C LYS A 8 -13.05 6.86 21.49
N GLN A 9 -12.53 7.61 22.47
CA GLN A 9 -11.14 7.46 22.90
C GLN A 9 -10.87 6.06 23.47
N ARG A 10 -11.77 5.52 24.28
CA ARG A 10 -11.67 4.15 24.80
C ARG A 10 -11.79 3.12 23.69
N PHE A 11 -12.67 3.34 22.72
CA PHE A 11 -12.80 2.48 21.55
C PHE A 11 -11.51 2.46 20.71
N GLU A 12 -10.87 3.61 20.47
CA GLU A 12 -9.57 3.65 19.81
C GLU A 12 -8.52 2.83 20.57
N GLY A 13 -8.48 2.97 21.91
CA GLY A 13 -7.63 2.16 22.79
C GLY A 13 -7.89 0.66 22.63
N HIS A 14 -9.17 0.25 22.67
CA HIS A 14 -9.59 -1.15 22.45
C HIS A 14 -9.14 -1.68 21.09
N LEU A 15 -9.32 -0.90 20.01
CA LEU A 15 -8.89 -1.30 18.67
C LEU A 15 -7.37 -1.51 18.58
N ARG A 16 -6.58 -0.67 19.24
CA ARG A 16 -5.11 -0.72 19.16
C ARG A 16 -4.52 -1.77 20.10
N ILE A 17 -4.99 -1.86 21.33
CA ILE A 17 -4.40 -2.68 22.39
C ILE A 17 -4.97 -4.09 22.36
N GLU A 18 -6.29 -4.24 22.40
CA GLU A 18 -6.94 -5.55 22.51
C GLU A 18 -7.10 -6.24 21.16
N LYS A 19 -7.42 -5.47 20.09
CA LYS A 19 -7.57 -6.01 18.74
C LYS A 19 -6.27 -6.02 17.93
N GLY A 20 -5.20 -5.40 18.42
CA GLY A 20 -3.92 -5.34 17.72
C GLY A 20 -3.96 -4.65 16.36
N LEU A 21 -4.96 -3.77 16.12
CA LEU A 21 -5.11 -3.11 14.83
C LEU A 21 -4.06 -2.00 14.64
N SER A 22 -3.67 -1.77 13.40
CA SER A 22 -2.76 -0.66 13.08
C SER A 22 -3.40 0.70 13.42
N ALA A 23 -2.56 1.69 13.78
CA ALA A 23 -3.02 3.05 14.04
C ALA A 23 -3.88 3.62 12.88
N ASN A 24 -3.52 3.34 11.64
CA ASN A 24 -4.30 3.77 10.46
C ASN A 24 -5.67 3.10 10.39
N THR A 25 -5.79 1.82 10.76
CA THR A 25 -7.07 1.10 10.78
C THR A 25 -7.95 1.63 11.91
N ALA A 26 -7.40 1.80 13.11
CA ALA A 26 -8.11 2.36 14.25
C ALA A 26 -8.62 3.77 13.94
N ALA A 27 -7.76 4.66 13.43
CA ALA A 27 -8.16 6.01 13.02
C ALA A 27 -9.22 6.01 11.89
N SER A 28 -9.19 5.02 10.99
CA SER A 28 -10.21 4.87 9.95
C SER A 28 -11.57 4.50 10.56
N TYR A 29 -11.59 3.54 11.48
CA TYR A 29 -12.81 3.11 12.18
C TYR A 29 -13.39 4.24 13.05
N CYS A 30 -12.54 5.01 13.75
CA CYS A 30 -12.99 6.17 14.51
C CYS A 30 -13.66 7.22 13.61
N ARG A 31 -13.10 7.51 12.43
CA ARG A 31 -13.72 8.41 11.46
C ARG A 31 -15.07 7.89 10.93
N ASP A 32 -15.18 6.58 10.74
CA ASP A 32 -16.45 5.97 10.33
C ASP A 32 -17.53 6.12 11.40
N VAL A 33 -17.15 5.99 12.67
CA VAL A 33 -18.01 6.27 13.83
C VAL A 33 -18.39 7.75 13.89
N ASP A 34 -17.44 8.68 13.64
CA ASP A 34 -17.72 10.11 13.59
C ASP A 34 -18.76 10.47 12.51
N HIS A 35 -18.73 9.79 11.37
CA HIS A 35 -19.75 9.98 10.33
C HIS A 35 -21.14 9.52 10.79
N LEU A 36 -21.21 8.35 11.43
CA LEU A 36 -22.48 7.86 11.99
C LEU A 36 -23.01 8.78 13.09
N VAL A 37 -22.14 9.21 14.01
CA VAL A 37 -22.54 10.09 15.14
C VAL A 37 -23.12 11.40 14.62
N ARG A 38 -22.49 12.05 13.64
CA ARG A 38 -23.02 13.28 13.04
C ARG A 38 -24.37 13.07 12.38
N TYR A 39 -24.58 11.94 11.74
CA TYR A 39 -25.88 11.58 11.20
C TYR A 39 -26.92 11.42 12.32
N LEU A 40 -26.63 10.66 13.37
CA LEU A 40 -27.54 10.47 14.50
C LEU A 40 -27.86 11.78 15.21
N ASP A 41 -26.86 12.67 15.37
CA ASP A 41 -27.06 14.01 15.94
C ASP A 41 -28.03 14.84 15.07
N SER A 42 -27.93 14.74 13.73
CA SER A 42 -28.87 15.44 12.82
C SER A 42 -30.31 14.90 12.91
N GLU A 43 -30.47 13.61 13.21
CA GLU A 43 -31.76 12.95 13.42
C GLU A 43 -32.26 13.04 14.89
N GLY A 44 -31.48 13.70 15.78
CA GLY A 44 -31.81 13.84 17.19
C GLY A 44 -31.84 12.53 17.97
N LYS A 45 -31.07 11.52 17.53
CA LYS A 45 -31.02 10.19 18.13
C LYS A 45 -29.80 10.00 18.99
N ALA A 46 -30.00 9.45 20.19
CA ALA A 46 -28.92 9.05 21.09
C ALA A 46 -28.36 7.69 20.68
N ILE A 47 -27.06 7.48 20.91
CA ILE A 47 -26.34 6.27 20.49
C ILE A 47 -26.85 4.96 21.12
N ASP A 48 -27.41 5.04 22.31
CA ASP A 48 -28.01 3.92 23.06
C ASP A 48 -29.42 3.56 22.56
N ALA A 49 -30.08 4.44 21.80
CA ALA A 49 -31.39 4.24 21.22
C ALA A 49 -31.36 3.88 19.72
N VAL A 50 -30.18 3.64 19.17
CA VAL A 50 -30.02 3.32 17.74
C VAL A 50 -30.55 1.93 17.42
N THR A 51 -31.38 1.84 16.39
CA THR A 51 -31.94 0.60 15.85
C THR A 51 -31.22 0.16 14.58
N GLU A 52 -31.48 -1.08 14.12
CA GLU A 52 -31.00 -1.57 12.83
C GLU A 52 -31.46 -0.66 11.66
N HIS A 53 -32.71 -0.22 11.71
CA HIS A 53 -33.31 0.67 10.71
C HIS A 53 -32.57 2.00 10.58
N ASP A 54 -32.15 2.61 11.69
CA ASP A 54 -31.39 3.86 11.68
C ASP A 54 -30.04 3.71 10.99
N ILE A 55 -29.41 2.53 11.15
CA ILE A 55 -28.15 2.25 10.48
C ILE A 55 -28.37 1.99 8.98
N GLU A 56 -29.46 1.32 8.61
CA GLU A 56 -29.83 1.11 7.21
C GLU A 56 -30.11 2.47 6.50
N GLU A 57 -30.82 3.38 7.14
CA GLU A 57 -31.05 4.74 6.62
C GLU A 57 -29.73 5.49 6.47
N PHE A 58 -28.85 5.45 7.48
CA PHE A 58 -27.51 6.03 7.36
C PHE A 58 -26.74 5.46 6.17
N LEU A 59 -26.76 4.14 5.96
CA LEU A 59 -26.09 3.49 4.83
C LEU A 59 -26.73 3.91 3.49
N GLY A 60 -28.04 4.14 3.46
CA GLY A 60 -28.75 4.72 2.32
C GLY A 60 -28.22 6.11 1.96
N THR A 61 -28.05 7.00 2.95
CA THR A 61 -27.48 8.32 2.70
C THR A 61 -26.08 8.27 2.13
N LEU A 62 -25.24 7.31 2.57
CA LEU A 62 -23.89 7.11 2.01
C LEU A 62 -23.94 6.68 0.54
N HIS A 63 -24.94 5.88 0.16
CA HIS A 63 -25.16 5.47 -1.22
C HIS A 63 -25.56 6.66 -2.08
N ASP A 64 -26.47 7.50 -1.61
CA ASP A 64 -27.00 8.65 -2.34
C ASP A 64 -25.92 9.72 -2.57
N VAL A 65 -24.97 9.87 -1.65
CA VAL A 65 -23.79 10.73 -1.80
C VAL A 65 -22.73 10.11 -2.74
N GLY A 66 -22.96 8.90 -3.26
CA GLY A 66 -22.08 8.25 -4.25
C GLY A 66 -20.84 7.57 -3.64
N ILE A 67 -20.86 7.20 -2.36
CA ILE A 67 -19.78 6.43 -1.74
C ILE A 67 -19.73 5.03 -2.35
N SER A 68 -18.54 4.63 -2.81
CA SER A 68 -18.36 3.34 -3.47
C SER A 68 -18.75 2.16 -2.57
N PRO A 69 -19.25 1.02 -3.11
CA PRO A 69 -19.61 -0.16 -2.33
C PRO A 69 -18.47 -0.69 -1.47
N ARG A 70 -17.23 -0.59 -1.95
CA ARG A 70 -16.02 -0.97 -1.18
C ARG A 70 -15.79 -0.08 0.04
N SER A 71 -16.03 1.22 -0.11
CA SER A 71 -15.93 2.17 1.01
C SER A 71 -17.06 1.95 2.00
N GLN A 72 -18.28 1.68 1.53
CA GLN A 72 -19.41 1.33 2.38
C GLN A 72 -19.15 0.07 3.19
N ALA A 73 -18.61 -1.00 2.57
CA ALA A 73 -18.25 -2.23 3.28
C ALA A 73 -17.23 -1.99 4.40
N ARG A 74 -16.26 -1.10 4.18
CA ARG A 74 -15.29 -0.68 5.20
C ARG A 74 -15.98 0.08 6.34
N ILE A 75 -16.84 1.04 6.01
CA ILE A 75 -17.61 1.83 6.99
C ILE A 75 -18.48 0.90 7.85
N ILE A 76 -19.19 -0.03 7.24
CA ILE A 76 -19.98 -1.04 7.96
C ILE A 76 -19.11 -1.85 8.93
N SER A 77 -17.91 -2.23 8.51
CA SER A 77 -16.98 -2.95 9.38
C SER A 77 -16.56 -2.13 10.60
N GLY A 78 -16.31 -0.84 10.43
CA GLY A 78 -16.00 0.10 11.51
C GLY A 78 -17.17 0.26 12.48
N ILE A 79 -18.39 0.46 11.96
CA ILE A 79 -19.63 0.59 12.74
C ILE A 79 -19.93 -0.71 13.51
N LYS A 80 -19.84 -1.87 12.86
CA LYS A 80 -20.02 -3.18 13.54
C LYS A 80 -19.01 -3.36 14.67
N SER A 81 -17.76 -2.97 14.47
CA SER A 81 -16.73 -3.02 15.51
C SER A 81 -17.08 -2.11 16.69
N PHE A 82 -17.61 -0.92 16.42
CA PHE A 82 -18.01 0.04 17.45
C PHE A 82 -19.21 -0.46 18.28
N PHE A 83 -20.28 -0.89 17.65
CA PHE A 83 -21.46 -1.41 18.37
C PHE A 83 -21.14 -2.70 19.11
N LYS A 84 -20.24 -3.55 18.58
CA LYS A 84 -19.73 -4.70 19.33
C LYS A 84 -18.99 -4.28 20.59
N TYR A 85 -18.18 -3.22 20.51
CA TYR A 85 -17.49 -2.63 21.65
C TYR A 85 -18.48 -2.05 22.67
N LEU A 86 -19.48 -1.26 22.23
CA LEU A 86 -20.51 -0.70 23.13
C LEU A 86 -21.27 -1.79 23.88
N ASN A 87 -21.63 -2.89 23.22
CA ASN A 87 -22.29 -4.03 23.85
C ASN A 87 -21.35 -4.77 24.81
N LEU A 88 -20.07 -4.92 24.49
CA LEU A 88 -19.07 -5.51 25.38
C LEU A 88 -18.87 -4.71 26.67
N GLU A 89 -18.89 -3.39 26.58
CA GLU A 89 -18.76 -2.47 27.71
C GLU A 89 -20.11 -2.23 28.45
N HIS A 90 -21.18 -2.94 28.06
CA HIS A 90 -22.52 -2.80 28.63
C HIS A 90 -23.08 -1.37 28.56
N ILE A 91 -22.69 -0.59 27.50
CA ILE A 91 -23.20 0.75 27.22
C ILE A 91 -24.56 0.64 26.51
N ILE A 92 -24.77 -0.43 25.76
CA ILE A 92 -26.02 -0.80 25.09
C ILE A 92 -26.39 -2.24 25.44
N ASP A 93 -27.68 -2.51 25.51
CA ASP A 93 -28.20 -3.86 25.86
C ASP A 93 -28.19 -4.81 24.64
N SER A 94 -28.37 -4.28 23.45
CA SER A 94 -28.42 -5.05 22.21
C SER A 94 -27.57 -4.41 21.10
N ASN A 95 -26.99 -5.25 20.26
CA ASN A 95 -26.20 -4.75 19.14
C ASN A 95 -27.05 -4.63 17.86
N PRO A 96 -27.37 -3.42 17.39
CA PRO A 96 -28.22 -3.20 16.21
C PRO A 96 -27.57 -3.58 14.88
N THR A 97 -26.28 -3.96 14.90
CA THR A 97 -25.53 -4.28 13.67
C THR A 97 -25.42 -5.78 13.40
N LEU A 98 -26.02 -6.62 14.20
CA LEU A 98 -25.85 -8.09 14.11
C LEU A 98 -26.33 -8.64 12.77
N LEU A 99 -27.47 -8.19 12.28
CA LEU A 99 -28.11 -8.69 11.06
C LEU A 99 -27.74 -7.87 9.80
N LEU A 100 -27.02 -6.77 9.94
CA LEU A 100 -26.65 -5.93 8.80
C LEU A 100 -25.88 -6.73 7.74
N PRO A 101 -26.38 -6.80 6.49
CA PRO A 101 -25.67 -7.47 5.41
C PRO A 101 -24.42 -6.68 5.00
N SER A 102 -23.35 -7.37 4.67
CA SER A 102 -22.22 -6.71 3.99
C SER A 102 -22.59 -6.44 2.54
N PRO A 103 -22.25 -5.27 1.98
CA PRO A 103 -22.50 -4.98 0.58
C PRO A 103 -21.90 -6.06 -0.33
N ARG A 104 -22.65 -6.50 -1.32
CA ARG A 104 -22.13 -7.40 -2.33
C ARG A 104 -21.11 -6.67 -3.17
N MET A 105 -19.84 -7.00 -2.98
CA MET A 105 -18.77 -6.48 -3.83
C MET A 105 -18.73 -7.30 -5.11
N GLY A 106 -18.88 -6.65 -6.25
CA GLY A 106 -18.53 -7.25 -7.54
C GLY A 106 -17.05 -7.67 -7.52
N ARG A 107 -16.73 -8.86 -8.00
CA ARG A 107 -15.34 -9.31 -8.20
C ARG A 107 -14.74 -8.48 -9.34
N HIS A 108 -14.09 -7.37 -9.01
CA HIS A 108 -13.27 -6.66 -9.98
C HIS A 108 -11.92 -7.39 -10.03
N LEU A 109 -11.62 -8.01 -11.17
CA LEU A 109 -10.26 -8.55 -11.38
C LEU A 109 -9.27 -7.41 -11.36
N PRO A 110 -8.20 -7.51 -10.55
CA PRO A 110 -7.21 -6.45 -10.49
C PRO A 110 -6.53 -6.29 -11.85
N GLU A 111 -6.40 -5.05 -12.30
CA GLU A 111 -5.71 -4.75 -13.56
C GLU A 111 -4.21 -5.02 -13.41
N VAL A 112 -3.64 -5.66 -14.43
CA VAL A 112 -2.21 -5.95 -14.56
C VAL A 112 -1.68 -5.16 -15.75
N LEU A 113 -0.54 -4.50 -15.59
CA LEU A 113 0.18 -3.87 -16.70
C LEU A 113 1.02 -4.93 -17.42
N THR A 114 0.99 -4.91 -18.73
CA THR A 114 1.92 -5.70 -19.54
C THR A 114 3.32 -5.11 -19.51
N LEU A 115 4.33 -5.90 -19.87
CA LEU A 115 5.71 -5.41 -20.00
C LEU A 115 5.84 -4.22 -20.95
N ASN A 116 5.13 -4.27 -22.07
CA ASN A 116 5.12 -3.19 -23.06
C ASN A 116 4.52 -1.89 -22.48
N GLU A 117 3.46 -1.99 -21.68
CA GLU A 117 2.87 -0.82 -21.01
C GLU A 117 3.85 -0.21 -20.01
N ILE A 118 4.57 -1.02 -19.24
CA ILE A 118 5.59 -0.55 -18.30
C ILE A 118 6.76 0.08 -19.04
N ASP A 119 7.22 -0.52 -20.13
CA ASP A 119 8.29 0.06 -20.97
C ASP A 119 7.89 1.40 -21.56
N ARG A 120 6.65 1.52 -22.05
CA ARG A 120 6.13 2.80 -22.56
C ARG A 120 6.05 3.86 -21.46
N MET A 121 5.60 3.51 -20.24
CA MET A 121 5.60 4.43 -19.10
C MET A 121 7.00 4.99 -18.83
N ILE A 122 8.01 4.12 -18.83
CA ILE A 122 9.40 4.51 -18.59
C ILE A 122 9.95 5.35 -19.76
N ALA A 123 9.63 4.99 -21.00
CA ALA A 123 10.05 5.73 -22.18
C ALA A 123 9.45 7.16 -22.27
N CYS A 124 8.29 7.39 -21.69
CA CYS A 124 7.65 8.71 -21.61
C CYS A 124 8.28 9.64 -20.56
N ILE A 125 9.24 9.16 -19.76
CA ILE A 125 9.89 10.00 -18.75
C ILE A 125 10.89 10.94 -19.41
N ASP A 126 10.63 12.23 -19.31
CA ASP A 126 11.51 13.28 -19.79
C ASP A 126 12.70 13.45 -18.85
N LEU A 127 13.85 12.89 -19.24
CA LEU A 127 15.10 12.94 -18.46
C LEU A 127 15.74 14.32 -18.44
N SER A 128 15.33 15.26 -19.30
CA SER A 128 15.80 16.66 -19.27
C SER A 128 15.23 17.43 -18.07
N LYS A 129 14.13 16.94 -17.48
CA LYS A 129 13.53 17.56 -16.30
C LYS A 129 14.28 17.18 -15.02
N PRO A 130 14.42 18.11 -14.06
CA PRO A 130 15.16 17.87 -12.81
C PRO A 130 14.70 16.65 -12.02
N GLN A 131 13.43 16.25 -12.16
CA GLN A 131 12.86 15.06 -11.50
C GLN A 131 12.80 13.82 -12.41
N GLY A 132 13.21 13.91 -13.66
CA GLY A 132 13.08 12.82 -14.62
C GLY A 132 13.82 11.57 -14.16
N GLN A 133 15.11 11.71 -13.85
CA GLN A 133 15.93 10.59 -13.40
C GLN A 133 15.42 9.96 -12.09
N ARG A 134 14.97 10.79 -11.13
CA ARG A 134 14.32 10.32 -9.92
C ARG A 134 13.07 9.49 -10.22
N ASN A 135 12.19 10.01 -11.09
CA ASN A 135 10.94 9.34 -11.43
C ASN A 135 11.20 7.99 -12.12
N ARG A 136 12.24 7.92 -12.98
CA ARG A 136 12.67 6.66 -13.60
C ARG A 136 13.12 5.64 -12.56
N ALA A 137 14.01 6.04 -11.64
CA ALA A 137 14.44 5.17 -10.55
C ALA A 137 13.26 4.70 -9.67
N ILE A 138 12.28 5.57 -9.37
CA ILE A 138 11.07 5.22 -8.63
C ILE A 138 10.27 4.13 -9.33
N ILE A 139 10.01 4.24 -10.64
CA ILE A 139 9.23 3.24 -11.37
C ILE A 139 9.98 1.91 -11.45
N GLU A 140 11.30 1.93 -11.72
CA GLU A 140 12.12 0.71 -11.75
C GLU A 140 12.13 0.01 -10.38
N VAL A 141 12.24 0.74 -9.27
CA VAL A 141 12.20 0.15 -7.92
C VAL A 141 10.79 -0.38 -7.56
N LEU A 142 9.73 0.39 -7.86
CA LEU A 142 8.35 -0.05 -7.59
C LEU A 142 8.02 -1.36 -8.33
N TYR A 143 8.38 -1.43 -9.60
CA TYR A 143 8.12 -2.59 -10.42
C TYR A 143 9.15 -3.71 -10.19
N GLY A 144 10.43 -3.39 -10.10
CA GLY A 144 11.50 -4.39 -9.97
C GLY A 144 11.57 -5.07 -8.60
N CYS A 145 11.10 -4.39 -7.55
CA CYS A 145 11.10 -4.93 -6.18
C CYS A 145 9.69 -5.19 -5.63
N GLY A 146 8.64 -4.80 -6.33
CA GLY A 146 7.27 -4.97 -5.89
C GLY A 146 6.95 -4.27 -4.55
N LEU A 147 7.56 -3.11 -4.27
CA LEU A 147 7.39 -2.41 -3.00
C LEU A 147 5.98 -1.83 -2.82
N ARG A 148 5.52 -1.74 -1.56
CA ARG A 148 4.39 -0.87 -1.23
C ARG A 148 4.83 0.59 -1.35
N VAL A 149 3.90 1.47 -1.74
CA VAL A 149 4.21 2.91 -1.86
C VAL A 149 4.72 3.51 -0.54
N SER A 150 4.24 3.03 0.61
CA SER A 150 4.75 3.46 1.92
C SER A 150 6.18 3.02 2.18
N GLU A 151 6.56 1.83 1.72
CA GLU A 151 7.91 1.30 1.82
C GLU A 151 8.89 2.09 0.93
N LEU A 152 8.46 2.42 -0.30
CA LEU A 152 9.28 3.21 -1.21
C LEU A 152 9.60 4.62 -0.67
N VAL A 153 8.61 5.32 -0.10
CA VAL A 153 8.82 6.70 0.38
C VAL A 153 9.65 6.76 1.67
N GLU A 154 9.71 5.66 2.42
CA GLU A 154 10.53 5.52 3.64
C GLU A 154 11.87 4.82 3.37
N LEU A 155 12.15 4.38 2.14
CA LEU A 155 13.37 3.67 1.80
C LEU A 155 14.60 4.55 2.01
N ARG A 156 15.62 4.00 2.65
CA ARG A 156 16.82 4.71 3.06
C ARG A 156 18.05 4.33 2.23
N LEU A 157 19.01 5.22 2.12
CA LEU A 157 20.31 4.92 1.52
C LEU A 157 21.03 3.79 2.24
N SER A 158 21.01 3.81 3.58
CA SER A 158 21.59 2.77 4.44
C SER A 158 20.95 1.40 4.30
N GLN A 159 19.80 1.30 3.61
CA GLN A 159 19.08 0.05 3.37
C GLN A 159 19.34 -0.53 1.96
N LEU A 160 20.15 0.14 1.15
CA LEU A 160 20.52 -0.29 -0.20
C LEU A 160 21.89 -0.99 -0.15
N PHE A 161 21.92 -2.26 -0.53
CA PHE A 161 23.11 -3.12 -0.57
C PHE A 161 23.37 -3.49 -2.03
N GLU A 162 24.07 -2.60 -2.73
CA GLU A 162 24.23 -2.65 -4.19
C GLU A 162 25.07 -3.85 -4.63
N GLN A 163 26.16 -4.15 -3.92
CA GLN A 163 27.06 -5.26 -4.24
C GLN A 163 26.38 -6.63 -4.10
N GLU A 164 25.52 -6.72 -3.09
CA GLU A 164 24.76 -7.94 -2.80
C GLU A 164 23.40 -7.99 -3.52
N GLU A 165 23.04 -6.93 -4.24
CA GLU A 165 21.82 -6.79 -5.02
C GLU A 165 20.54 -7.03 -4.21
N TYR A 166 20.45 -6.44 -3.02
CA TYR A 166 19.23 -6.43 -2.21
C TYR A 166 18.99 -5.11 -1.49
N ILE A 167 17.74 -4.90 -1.09
CA ILE A 167 17.31 -3.84 -0.20
C ILE A 167 16.67 -4.42 1.06
N VAL A 168 16.83 -3.72 2.18
CA VAL A 168 16.12 -4.02 3.42
C VAL A 168 14.87 -3.16 3.48
N VAL A 169 13.71 -3.79 3.58
CA VAL A 169 12.42 -3.09 3.62
C VAL A 169 11.78 -3.30 4.96
N VAL A 170 11.37 -2.19 5.61
CA VAL A 170 10.62 -2.22 6.87
C VAL A 170 9.14 -2.24 6.55
N GLY A 171 8.46 -3.31 6.94
CA GLY A 171 7.04 -3.52 6.74
C GLY A 171 6.18 -3.13 7.95
N LYS A 172 4.94 -3.60 7.97
CA LYS A 172 4.01 -3.39 9.09
C LYS A 172 4.56 -4.03 10.37
N GLY A 173 4.51 -3.29 11.49
CA GLY A 173 5.00 -3.75 12.80
C GLY A 173 6.53 -3.82 12.89
N ASP A 174 7.24 -2.96 12.15
CA ASP A 174 8.71 -2.85 12.10
C ASP A 174 9.43 -4.16 11.69
N LYS A 175 8.70 -5.10 11.11
CA LYS A 175 9.29 -6.32 10.57
C LYS A 175 10.10 -6.00 9.32
N GLN A 176 11.37 -6.36 9.35
CA GLN A 176 12.27 -6.21 8.21
C GLN A 176 12.21 -7.44 7.31
N ARG A 177 12.33 -7.20 6.00
CA ARG A 177 12.52 -8.25 5.01
C ARG A 177 13.55 -7.83 3.98
N LEU A 178 14.23 -8.82 3.42
CA LEU A 178 15.13 -8.64 2.28
C LEU A 178 14.32 -8.76 0.99
N VAL A 179 14.55 -7.82 0.08
CA VAL A 179 13.97 -7.84 -1.26
C VAL A 179 15.11 -7.70 -2.26
N PRO A 180 15.30 -8.67 -3.15
CA PRO A 180 16.27 -8.53 -4.21
C PRO A 180 15.95 -7.35 -5.11
N ILE A 181 16.98 -6.65 -5.58
CA ILE A 181 16.86 -5.51 -6.49
C ILE A 181 17.58 -5.82 -7.80
N SER A 182 16.98 -5.43 -8.92
CA SER A 182 17.60 -5.65 -10.23
C SER A 182 18.74 -4.68 -10.48
N GLN A 183 19.73 -5.10 -11.28
CA GLN A 183 20.85 -4.25 -11.70
C GLN A 183 20.38 -2.97 -12.42
N GLU A 184 19.30 -3.06 -13.18
CA GLU A 184 18.70 -1.88 -13.84
C GLU A 184 18.19 -0.86 -12.79
N ALA A 185 17.50 -1.33 -11.75
CA ALA A 185 17.02 -0.43 -10.69
C ALA A 185 18.19 0.22 -9.92
N ILE A 186 19.27 -0.53 -9.63
CA ILE A 186 20.49 -0.01 -9.01
C ILE A 186 21.11 1.07 -9.91
N THR A 187 21.27 0.79 -11.20
CA THR A 187 21.82 1.75 -12.18
C THR A 187 21.00 3.04 -12.19
N GLN A 188 19.67 2.94 -12.21
CA GLN A 188 18.80 4.12 -12.22
C GLN A 188 18.84 4.90 -10.89
N ILE A 189 19.00 4.21 -9.77
CA ILE A 189 19.22 4.86 -8.47
C ILE A 189 20.54 5.63 -8.49
N ASN A 190 21.63 5.04 -8.95
CA ASN A 190 22.95 5.67 -8.96
C ASN A 190 22.97 6.90 -9.85
N LEU A 191 22.38 6.81 -11.03
CA LEU A 191 22.20 7.98 -11.91
C LEU A 191 21.39 9.10 -11.21
N TYR A 192 20.34 8.75 -10.49
CA TYR A 192 19.58 9.74 -9.71
C TYR A 192 20.41 10.35 -8.58
N LEU A 193 21.18 9.54 -7.85
CA LEU A 193 22.03 10.02 -6.76
C LEU A 193 23.10 10.98 -7.27
N GLU A 194 23.76 10.65 -8.38
CA GLU A 194 24.84 11.43 -8.97
C GLU A 194 24.35 12.70 -9.66
N GLN A 195 23.33 12.59 -10.50
CA GLN A 195 22.90 13.69 -11.36
C GLN A 195 21.90 14.66 -10.74
N SER A 196 21.09 14.18 -9.80
CA SER A 196 19.98 14.97 -9.25
C SER A 196 20.08 15.20 -7.75
N ARG A 197 20.26 14.11 -6.96
CA ARG A 197 20.22 14.21 -5.51
C ARG A 197 21.47 14.89 -4.92
N SER A 198 22.64 14.66 -5.50
CA SER A 198 23.91 15.33 -5.09
C SER A 198 23.85 16.84 -5.17
N ASN A 199 23.09 17.38 -6.12
CA ASN A 199 22.94 18.82 -6.35
C ASN A 199 21.76 19.43 -5.56
N GLN A 200 21.11 18.66 -4.71
CA GLN A 200 19.91 19.10 -3.98
C GLN A 200 20.22 19.40 -2.51
N VAL A 201 19.68 20.50 -1.99
CA VAL A 201 19.72 20.80 -0.55
C VAL A 201 18.76 19.87 0.17
N VAL A 202 19.33 18.94 0.94
CA VAL A 202 18.55 17.97 1.73
C VAL A 202 18.09 18.63 3.03
N LYS A 203 16.83 18.42 3.40
CA LYS A 203 16.27 18.95 4.65
C LYS A 203 16.67 18.10 5.84
N PRO A 204 16.83 18.71 7.05
CA PRO A 204 17.13 17.98 8.29
C PRO A 204 16.15 16.80 8.51
N GLY A 205 16.72 15.62 8.83
CA GLY A 205 15.97 14.38 9.03
C GLY A 205 15.64 13.61 7.74
N CYS A 206 16.07 14.10 6.57
CA CYS A 206 15.90 13.43 5.29
C CYS A 206 17.23 12.98 4.65
N GLU A 207 18.34 13.08 5.37
CA GLU A 207 19.69 12.80 4.86
C GLU A 207 19.82 11.36 4.34
N ASP A 208 19.24 10.42 5.07
CA ASP A 208 19.26 8.99 4.76
C ASP A 208 18.07 8.54 3.88
N ILE A 209 17.11 9.40 3.57
CA ILE A 209 15.99 9.06 2.69
C ILE A 209 16.46 9.00 1.23
N LEU A 210 16.15 7.89 0.54
CA LEU A 210 16.58 7.68 -0.84
C LEU A 210 15.92 8.68 -1.80
N PHE A 211 14.59 8.75 -1.82
CA PHE A 211 13.86 9.58 -2.80
C PHE A 211 13.32 10.87 -2.18
N LEU A 212 13.79 12.00 -2.71
CA LEU A 212 13.43 13.33 -2.22
C LEU A 212 12.53 14.09 -3.21
N ASN A 213 11.70 14.97 -2.67
CA ASN A 213 10.96 15.94 -3.46
C ASN A 213 11.85 17.15 -3.82
N ARG A 214 11.36 18.08 -4.65
CA ARG A 214 12.11 19.28 -5.09
C ARG A 214 12.60 20.17 -3.95
N ARG A 215 12.01 20.07 -2.76
CA ARG A 215 12.33 20.88 -1.58
C ARG A 215 13.30 20.17 -0.63
N GLY A 216 13.84 19.02 -0.99
CA GLY A 216 14.74 18.22 -0.17
C GLY A 216 14.09 17.42 0.96
N ASN A 217 12.75 17.33 1.00
CA ASN A 217 12.02 16.46 1.93
C ASN A 217 11.70 15.11 1.28
N LYS A 218 11.37 14.12 2.10
CA LYS A 218 10.84 12.83 1.61
C LYS A 218 9.59 13.03 0.75
N LEU A 219 9.40 12.14 -0.22
CA LEU A 219 8.19 12.11 -1.03
C LEU A 219 6.98 11.64 -0.21
N THR A 220 5.80 12.10 -0.58
CA THR A 220 4.54 11.59 -0.01
C THR A 220 3.97 10.48 -0.90
N ARG A 221 3.16 9.59 -0.32
CA ARG A 221 2.43 8.56 -1.08
C ARG A 221 1.57 9.15 -2.19
N VAL A 222 0.98 10.31 -1.93
CA VAL A 222 0.14 11.04 -2.89
C VAL A 222 0.98 11.49 -4.09
N MET A 223 2.21 11.99 -3.85
CA MET A 223 3.10 12.39 -4.95
C MET A 223 3.47 11.20 -5.86
N ILE A 224 3.77 10.03 -5.28
CA ILE A 224 4.04 8.81 -6.05
C ILE A 224 2.82 8.41 -6.90
N PHE A 225 1.62 8.52 -6.33
CA PHE A 225 0.39 8.26 -7.07
C PHE A 225 0.25 9.19 -8.30
N TYR A 226 0.53 10.50 -8.13
CA TYR A 226 0.48 11.45 -9.25
C TYR A 226 1.55 11.17 -10.30
N ILE A 227 2.78 10.80 -9.89
CA ILE A 227 3.85 10.41 -10.83
C ILE A 227 3.38 9.21 -11.69
N VAL A 228 2.87 8.16 -11.06
CA VAL A 228 2.38 6.97 -11.77
C VAL A 228 1.24 7.33 -12.71
N LYS A 229 0.27 8.13 -12.26
CA LYS A 229 -0.87 8.56 -13.06
C LYS A 229 -0.44 9.36 -14.26
N GLU A 230 0.40 10.39 -14.09
CA GLU A 230 0.94 11.22 -15.18
C GLU A 230 1.64 10.38 -16.25
N LEU A 231 2.46 9.41 -15.82
CA LEU A 231 3.16 8.52 -16.74
C LEU A 231 2.22 7.59 -17.51
N CYS A 232 1.15 7.13 -16.89
CA CYS A 232 0.12 6.33 -17.57
C CYS A 232 -0.62 7.16 -18.61
N ASP A 233 -0.99 8.40 -18.27
CA ASP A 233 -1.67 9.32 -19.18
C ASP A 233 -0.78 9.62 -20.39
N LEU A 234 0.52 9.93 -20.17
CA LEU A 234 1.50 10.17 -21.23
C LEU A 234 1.75 8.92 -22.11
N ALA A 235 1.76 7.74 -21.53
CA ALA A 235 1.93 6.48 -22.24
C ALA A 235 0.65 5.99 -22.96
N GLY A 236 -0.47 6.73 -22.85
CA GLY A 236 -1.75 6.36 -23.44
C GLY A 236 -2.36 5.06 -22.85
N ILE A 237 -2.10 4.77 -21.57
CA ILE A 237 -2.62 3.60 -20.88
C ILE A 237 -4.00 3.92 -20.32
N LYS A 238 -5.04 3.23 -20.83
CA LYS A 238 -6.43 3.47 -20.43
C LYS A 238 -6.85 2.77 -19.13
N LYS A 239 -5.99 1.91 -18.59
CA LYS A 239 -6.24 1.18 -17.33
C LYS A 239 -6.17 2.13 -16.13
N THR A 240 -6.89 1.79 -15.06
CA THR A 240 -6.78 2.50 -13.78
C THR A 240 -5.53 2.04 -13.03
N VAL A 241 -4.43 2.76 -13.21
CA VAL A 241 -3.12 2.39 -12.66
C VAL A 241 -2.80 3.15 -11.38
N SER A 242 -2.25 2.43 -10.44
CA SER A 242 -1.76 2.95 -9.16
C SER A 242 -0.41 2.27 -8.80
N PRO A 243 0.31 2.73 -7.77
CA PRO A 243 1.49 2.01 -7.29
C PRO A 243 1.19 0.55 -6.89
N HIS A 244 -0.04 0.25 -6.44
CA HIS A 244 -0.47 -1.13 -6.18
C HIS A 244 -0.59 -1.97 -7.45
N THR A 245 -0.97 -1.36 -8.56
CA THR A 245 -1.03 -2.04 -9.87
C THR A 245 0.37 -2.47 -10.32
N LEU A 246 1.41 -1.62 -10.15
CA LEU A 246 2.80 -1.99 -10.45
C LEU A 246 3.27 -3.17 -9.59
N ARG A 247 2.97 -3.15 -8.30
CA ARG A 247 3.29 -4.26 -7.38
C ARG A 247 2.54 -5.55 -7.75
N HIS A 248 1.28 -5.44 -8.17
CA HIS A 248 0.51 -6.59 -8.62
C HIS A 248 1.07 -7.16 -9.92
N SER A 249 1.44 -6.29 -10.87
CA SER A 249 2.11 -6.68 -12.11
C SER A 249 3.45 -7.38 -11.86
N PHE A 250 4.26 -6.91 -10.89
CA PHE A 250 5.47 -7.60 -10.44
C PHE A 250 5.17 -9.03 -10.00
N ALA A 251 4.18 -9.22 -9.12
CA ALA A 251 3.83 -10.54 -8.61
C ALA A 251 3.32 -11.47 -9.73
N THR A 252 2.46 -10.96 -10.61
CA THR A 252 1.89 -11.72 -11.73
C THR A 252 2.97 -12.12 -12.73
N HIS A 253 3.86 -11.21 -13.12
CA HIS A 253 4.93 -11.50 -14.07
C HIS A 253 5.95 -12.49 -13.53
N LEU A 254 6.27 -12.44 -12.23
CA LEU A 254 7.11 -13.46 -11.60
C LEU A 254 6.44 -14.83 -11.63
N LEU A 255 5.15 -14.89 -11.30
CA LEU A 255 4.38 -16.13 -11.29
C LEU A 255 4.27 -16.72 -12.70
N GLU A 256 3.94 -15.91 -13.70
CA GLU A 256 3.90 -16.29 -15.12
C GLU A 256 5.29 -16.72 -15.63
N GLY A 257 6.34 -16.11 -15.09
CA GLY A 257 7.73 -16.50 -15.35
C GLY A 257 8.10 -17.85 -14.77
N GLY A 258 7.30 -18.43 -13.87
CA GLY A 258 7.54 -19.70 -13.21
C GLY A 258 8.20 -19.60 -11.83
N ALA A 259 8.24 -18.40 -11.22
CA ALA A 259 8.81 -18.20 -9.89
C ALA A 259 7.97 -18.90 -8.81
N ASN A 260 8.64 -19.35 -7.75
CA ASN A 260 8.00 -20.00 -6.63
C ASN A 260 7.06 -19.03 -5.88
N LEU A 261 5.78 -19.43 -5.69
CA LEU A 261 4.77 -18.60 -5.04
C LEU A 261 5.17 -18.19 -3.61
N ARG A 262 5.84 -19.06 -2.84
CA ARG A 262 6.32 -18.76 -1.49
C ARG A 262 7.42 -17.68 -1.51
N ALA A 263 8.33 -17.73 -2.48
CA ALA A 263 9.35 -16.72 -2.67
C ALA A 263 8.70 -15.36 -2.98
N ILE A 264 7.71 -15.32 -3.88
CA ILE A 264 6.95 -14.11 -4.19
C ILE A 264 6.25 -13.55 -2.94
N GLN A 265 5.58 -14.40 -2.16
CA GLN A 265 4.90 -14.00 -0.92
C GLN A 265 5.87 -13.41 0.10
N GLN A 266 7.06 -14.00 0.26
CA GLN A 266 8.10 -13.52 1.16
C GLN A 266 8.64 -12.16 0.71
N MET A 267 8.95 -11.98 -0.57
CA MET A 267 9.38 -10.70 -1.15
C MET A 267 8.32 -9.61 -0.93
N LEU A 268 7.06 -9.96 -1.10
CA LEU A 268 5.95 -9.03 -0.91
C LEU A 268 5.63 -8.76 0.58
N GLY A 269 6.02 -9.62 1.51
CA GLY A 269 5.69 -9.49 2.93
C GLY A 269 4.19 -9.63 3.18
N HIS A 270 3.59 -10.73 2.71
CA HIS A 270 2.23 -11.12 3.03
C HIS A 270 2.20 -11.92 4.33
N GLU A 271 1.50 -11.44 5.34
CA GLU A 271 1.42 -12.05 6.69
C GLU A 271 0.43 -13.22 6.81
N SER A 272 -0.39 -13.51 5.80
CA SER A 272 -1.40 -14.55 5.93
C SER A 272 -0.98 -15.85 5.26
N ILE A 273 -0.48 -16.78 6.04
CA ILE A 273 -0.92 -18.18 6.03
C ILE A 273 -0.72 -18.70 7.46
N GLU A 274 -1.81 -19.17 8.05
CA GLU A 274 -1.82 -20.02 9.22
C GLU A 274 -0.86 -21.17 9.01
N THR A 275 0.29 -21.10 9.63
CA THR A 275 1.02 -22.25 10.23
C THR A 275 2.39 -21.75 10.66
N THR A 276 2.53 -21.63 11.95
CA THR A 276 3.74 -21.23 12.69
C THR A 276 4.83 -22.30 12.68
N GLU A 277 4.82 -23.30 11.81
CA GLU A 277 5.68 -24.48 12.02
C GLU A 277 6.60 -24.95 10.90
N ILE A 278 6.64 -24.31 9.73
CA ILE A 278 7.69 -24.64 8.76
C ILE A 278 8.22 -23.37 8.11
N TYR A 279 8.97 -22.57 8.85
CA TYR A 279 9.93 -21.65 8.25
C TYR A 279 11.11 -22.46 7.70
N VAL A 280 10.94 -23.03 6.54
CA VAL A 280 12.10 -23.27 5.69
C VAL A 280 12.59 -21.87 5.34
N HIS A 281 13.71 -21.45 5.91
CA HIS A 281 14.42 -20.26 5.51
C HIS A 281 14.71 -20.39 4.00
N ILE A 282 13.90 -19.71 3.17
CA ILE A 282 14.29 -19.53 1.79
C ILE A 282 15.52 -18.62 1.86
N ASP A 283 16.67 -19.17 1.52
CA ASP A 283 17.94 -18.49 1.58
C ASP A 283 17.94 -17.27 0.63
N ARG A 284 18.76 -16.27 0.96
CA ARG A 284 18.95 -15.06 0.14
C ARG A 284 19.30 -15.38 -1.30
N SER A 285 20.12 -16.40 -1.50
CA SER A 285 20.52 -16.90 -2.82
C SER A 285 19.31 -17.37 -3.63
N THR A 286 18.36 -18.05 -2.99
CA THR A 286 17.12 -18.53 -3.63
C THR A 286 16.21 -17.37 -4.04
N LEU A 287 15.99 -16.36 -3.18
CA LEU A 287 15.17 -15.20 -3.52
C LEU A 287 15.78 -14.41 -4.69
N ARG A 288 17.11 -14.23 -4.67
CA ARG A 288 17.83 -13.59 -5.78
C ARG A 288 17.71 -14.40 -7.08
N GLN A 289 17.88 -15.72 -7.01
CA GLN A 289 17.77 -16.61 -8.16
C GLN A 289 16.36 -16.55 -8.78
N GLU A 290 15.31 -16.51 -7.96
CA GLU A 290 13.94 -16.38 -8.43
C GLU A 290 13.71 -15.07 -9.23
N ILE A 291 14.26 -13.94 -8.77
CA ILE A 291 14.19 -12.70 -9.53
C ILE A 291 15.06 -12.75 -10.78
N LEU A 292 16.29 -13.24 -10.70
CA LEU A 292 17.20 -13.32 -11.85
C LEU A 292 16.63 -14.20 -12.97
N ASN A 293 16.04 -15.34 -12.62
CA ASN A 293 15.52 -16.31 -13.59
C ASN A 293 14.14 -15.93 -14.14
N HIS A 294 13.31 -15.30 -13.34
CA HIS A 294 11.87 -15.18 -13.61
C HIS A 294 11.37 -13.74 -13.81
N HIS A 295 12.09 -12.72 -13.29
CA HIS A 295 11.67 -11.34 -13.49
C HIS A 295 12.07 -10.82 -14.88
N PRO A 296 11.15 -10.20 -15.64
CA PRO A 296 11.39 -9.80 -17.03
C PRO A 296 12.54 -8.79 -17.21
N ARG A 297 12.77 -7.92 -16.25
CA ARG A 297 13.87 -6.92 -16.30
C ARG A 297 15.25 -7.58 -16.33
N ASN A 298 15.43 -8.68 -15.63
CA ASN A 298 16.72 -9.39 -15.57
C ASN A 298 16.95 -10.30 -16.78
N ARG A 299 15.89 -10.90 -17.35
CA ARG A 299 16.00 -11.71 -18.58
C ARG A 299 16.53 -10.93 -19.77
N ARG A 300 16.14 -9.65 -19.91
CA ARG A 300 16.63 -8.80 -21.01
C ARG A 300 18.13 -8.46 -20.87
N HIS A 301 18.61 -8.24 -19.66
CA HIS A 301 20.02 -7.94 -19.40
C HIS A 301 20.93 -9.13 -19.77
N ASN A 302 20.54 -10.36 -19.39
CA ASN A 302 21.26 -11.57 -19.74
C ASN A 302 21.27 -11.88 -21.25
N SER A 303 20.29 -11.43 -22.01
CA SER A 303 20.23 -11.60 -23.46
C SER A 303 21.15 -10.61 -24.21
N GLN A 304 21.37 -9.42 -23.68
CA GLN A 304 22.26 -8.42 -24.26
C GLN A 304 23.75 -8.75 -23.99
N CYS A 305 24.08 -9.31 -22.83
CA CYS A 305 25.45 -9.72 -22.50
C CYS A 305 25.91 -11.00 -23.22
N LYS A 306 25.00 -11.79 -23.84
CA LYS A 306 25.36 -12.97 -24.64
C LYS A 306 25.63 -12.66 -26.12
N ASN A 307 25.34 -11.44 -26.56
CA ASN A 307 25.53 -10.99 -27.94
C ASN A 307 26.68 -9.98 -28.09
N GLN A 308 27.53 -9.81 -27.10
CA GLN A 308 28.84 -9.15 -27.13
C GLN A 308 29.94 -10.19 -26.93
#